data_ff04056cfbfa18fbce028823d54b1d14
#
_entry.id   ff04056cfbfa18fbce028823d54b1d14
#
_cell.length_a   1.000
_cell.length_b   1.000
_cell.length_c   1.000
_cell.angle_alpha   90.00
_cell.angle_beta   90.00
_cell.angle_gamma   90.00
#
_symmetry.space_group_name_H-M   'P 1'
#
loop_
_entity.id
_entity.type
_entity.pdbx_description
1 polymer ?
#
loop_
_entity_poly.entity_id
_entity_poly.type
_entity_poly.pdbx_seq_one_letter_code
_entity_poly.pdbx_strand_id
1 'polypeptide(L)'
;QQSDGQGRPIFGIVLRVVDIDGKPLPCDGKSQGYLQVRGHWVVDHYFGRDESALTADGWFDTGDIGTLDVNGYLVIHDRAKDIIKSGGEWISTVELENIAIAHPAVRSAAAIAARHPRWDERPVLLCVCVEGGEVEEADLLAWYQEWVPKSQIPDRIIFIDALPVSATGKVLKNRLRDEYGQILMREER
;
A
#
# COMPACT_ATOMS: atom_id res chain seq x y z
N GLN A 1 -9.82 -5.25 23.20
CA GLN A 1 -9.66 -5.08 21.75
C GLN A 1 -8.23 -4.66 21.50
N GLN A 2 -7.44 -5.55 20.92
CA GLN A 2 -6.08 -5.23 20.48
C GLN A 2 -6.25 -4.32 19.26
N SER A 3 -5.76 -3.08 19.35
CA SER A 3 -5.78 -2.14 18.24
C SER A 3 -4.76 -2.63 17.20
N ASP A 4 -5.19 -2.90 15.99
CA ASP A 4 -4.31 -3.27 14.86
C ASP A 4 -3.45 -2.09 14.36
N GLY A 5 -3.47 -0.97 15.08
CA GLY A 5 -2.77 0.28 14.73
C GLY A 5 -1.35 0.37 15.29
N GLN A 6 -0.57 1.33 14.74
CA GLN A 6 0.80 1.65 15.16
C GLN A 6 0.86 2.39 16.50
N GLY A 7 -0.29 2.71 17.10
CA GLY A 7 -0.39 3.39 18.38
C GLY A 7 -0.61 4.90 18.24
N ARG A 8 -0.19 5.65 19.27
CA ARG A 8 -0.35 7.11 19.39
C ARG A 8 1.00 7.82 19.32
N PRO A 9 1.06 9.07 18.85
CA PRO A 9 2.29 9.82 18.83
C PRO A 9 2.83 10.05 20.25
N ILE A 10 4.17 10.07 20.37
CA ILE A 10 4.85 10.40 21.62
C ILE A 10 4.74 11.91 21.90
N PHE A 11 5.06 12.32 23.12
CA PHE A 11 5.10 13.73 23.50
C PHE A 11 5.98 14.57 22.56
N GLY A 12 5.45 15.72 22.15
CA GLY A 12 6.14 16.64 21.23
C GLY A 12 6.01 16.30 19.74
N ILE A 13 5.24 15.27 19.40
CA ILE A 13 4.90 14.90 18.02
C ILE A 13 3.40 15.09 17.79
N VAL A 14 3.07 15.69 16.65
CA VAL A 14 1.71 15.85 16.14
C VAL A 14 1.60 15.14 14.79
N LEU A 15 0.50 14.40 14.60
CA LEU A 15 0.16 13.74 13.35
C LEU A 15 -1.03 14.44 12.70
N ARG A 16 -1.06 14.48 11.39
CA ARG A 16 -2.26 14.75 10.60
C ARG A 16 -2.32 13.86 9.39
N VAL A 17 -3.52 13.62 8.90
CA VAL A 17 -3.78 13.00 7.61
C VAL A 17 -4.37 14.06 6.69
N VAL A 18 -3.86 14.15 5.47
CA VAL A 18 -4.28 15.16 4.48
C VAL A 18 -4.69 14.49 3.17
N ASP A 19 -5.55 15.16 2.39
CA ASP A 19 -5.87 14.76 1.03
C ASP A 19 -4.72 15.10 0.04
N ILE A 20 -4.95 14.85 -1.24
CA ILE A 20 -3.96 15.11 -2.29
C ILE A 20 -3.60 16.60 -2.43
N ASP A 21 -4.50 17.49 -2.04
CA ASP A 21 -4.31 18.95 -2.07
C ASP A 21 -3.69 19.49 -0.78
N GLY A 22 -3.37 18.60 0.18
CA GLY A 22 -2.78 18.94 1.47
C GLY A 22 -3.80 19.43 2.51
N LYS A 23 -5.10 19.31 2.24
CA LYS A 23 -6.16 19.70 3.18
C LYS A 23 -6.34 18.63 4.26
N PRO A 24 -6.39 19.03 5.56
CA PRO A 24 -6.59 18.09 6.65
C PRO A 24 -7.91 17.29 6.53
N LEU A 25 -7.81 15.99 6.72
CA LEU A 25 -8.93 15.06 6.80
C LEU A 25 -9.39 14.87 8.26
N PRO A 26 -10.65 14.46 8.50
CA PRO A 26 -11.15 14.21 9.84
C PRO A 26 -10.46 13.00 10.50
N CYS A 27 -10.28 13.08 11.83
CA CYS A 27 -9.77 11.96 12.65
C CYS A 27 -10.93 11.03 13.04
N ASP A 28 -11.52 10.34 12.05
CA ASP A 28 -12.68 9.47 12.21
C ASP A 28 -12.35 7.97 12.15
N GLY A 29 -11.05 7.64 12.01
CA GLY A 29 -10.55 6.28 11.85
C GLY A 29 -10.88 5.64 10.50
N LYS A 30 -11.43 6.39 9.55
CA LYS A 30 -11.89 5.90 8.23
C LYS A 30 -11.32 6.69 7.06
N SER A 31 -11.19 8.01 7.22
CA SER A 31 -10.69 8.90 6.18
C SER A 31 -9.20 8.64 5.95
N GLN A 32 -8.91 7.96 4.84
CA GLN A 32 -7.52 7.65 4.43
C GLN A 32 -6.90 8.84 3.71
N GLY A 33 -5.64 9.11 3.99
CA GLY A 33 -4.88 10.16 3.33
C GLY A 33 -3.38 10.08 3.59
N TYR A 34 -2.66 11.08 3.10
CA TYR A 34 -1.22 11.19 3.27
C TYR A 34 -0.89 11.56 4.73
N LEU A 35 -0.07 10.71 5.35
CA LEU A 35 0.35 10.92 6.74
C LEU A 35 1.45 11.96 6.79
N GLN A 36 1.23 12.99 7.59
CA GLN A 36 2.21 14.04 7.87
C GLN A 36 2.49 14.13 9.36
N VAL A 37 3.73 14.44 9.70
CA VAL A 37 4.21 14.54 11.08
C VAL A 37 4.91 15.88 11.32
N ARG A 38 4.72 16.47 12.51
CA ARG A 38 5.41 17.69 12.95
C ARG A 38 5.83 17.56 14.41
N GLY A 39 6.99 18.11 14.75
CA GLY A 39 7.47 18.17 16.12
C GLY A 39 8.98 18.34 16.21
N HIS A 40 9.48 18.52 17.42
CA HIS A 40 10.90 18.77 17.67
C HIS A 40 11.83 17.58 17.37
N TRP A 41 11.25 16.38 17.19
CA TRP A 41 11.98 15.14 16.87
C TRP A 41 11.99 14.83 15.38
N VAL A 42 11.30 15.65 14.57
CA VAL A 42 11.16 15.44 13.13
C VAL A 42 12.34 16.08 12.42
N VAL A 43 12.89 15.38 11.43
CA VAL A 43 13.98 15.87 10.60
C VAL A 43 13.55 17.09 9.79
N ASP A 44 14.34 18.14 9.80
CA ASP A 44 14.15 19.34 8.98
C ASP A 44 14.96 19.23 7.66
N HIS A 45 16.20 18.72 7.75
CA HIS A 45 17.07 18.55 6.58
C HIS A 45 17.71 17.16 6.59
N TYR A 46 17.84 16.55 5.41
CA TYR A 46 18.66 15.35 5.26
C TYR A 46 20.14 15.72 5.18
N PHE A 47 20.99 14.87 5.71
CA PHE A 47 22.43 15.07 5.64
C PHE A 47 22.91 15.27 4.19
N GLY A 48 23.66 16.37 3.96
CA GLY A 48 24.18 16.71 2.64
C GLY A 48 23.15 17.33 1.67
N ARG A 49 21.98 17.76 2.16
CA ARG A 49 21.00 18.52 1.39
C ARG A 49 20.73 19.87 2.05
N ASP A 50 20.71 20.94 1.27
CA ASP A 50 20.41 22.31 1.73
C ASP A 50 18.90 22.60 1.75
N GLU A 51 18.10 21.77 1.06
CA GLU A 51 16.66 21.91 0.99
C GLU A 51 15.98 21.32 2.22
N SER A 52 15.01 22.06 2.79
CA SER A 52 14.18 21.56 3.87
C SER A 52 13.34 20.36 3.38
N ALA A 53 13.24 19.33 4.23
CA ALA A 53 12.36 18.19 4.02
C ALA A 53 10.91 18.46 4.43
N LEU A 54 10.65 19.67 5.00
CA LEU A 54 9.33 20.06 5.47
C LEU A 54 8.55 20.78 4.36
N THR A 55 7.24 20.64 4.43
CA THR A 55 6.31 21.45 3.63
C THR A 55 6.38 22.93 4.06
N ALA A 56 5.80 23.82 3.26
CA ALA A 56 5.82 25.26 3.54
C ALA A 56 5.19 25.65 4.90
N ASP A 57 4.28 24.83 5.42
CA ASP A 57 3.63 24.97 6.72
C ASP A 57 4.28 24.14 7.85
N GLY A 58 5.50 23.62 7.60
CA GLY A 58 6.36 22.98 8.61
C GLY A 58 6.00 21.54 8.96
N TRP A 59 5.39 20.78 8.05
CA TRP A 59 5.11 19.37 8.21
C TRP A 59 6.08 18.52 7.39
N PHE A 60 6.42 17.36 7.92
CA PHE A 60 7.18 16.34 7.21
C PHE A 60 6.20 15.33 6.61
N ASP A 61 6.31 15.11 5.29
CA ASP A 61 5.56 14.08 4.59
C ASP A 61 6.26 12.72 4.76
N THR A 62 5.60 11.77 5.42
CA THR A 62 6.21 10.46 5.71
C THR A 62 6.28 9.56 4.48
N GLY A 63 5.49 9.85 3.45
CA GLY A 63 5.29 8.99 2.29
C GLY A 63 4.42 7.76 2.60
N ASP A 64 3.70 7.75 3.72
CA ASP A 64 2.74 6.71 4.09
C ASP A 64 1.31 7.20 3.91
N ILE A 65 0.40 6.26 3.68
CA ILE A 65 -1.05 6.44 3.72
C ILE A 65 -1.57 5.85 5.03
N GLY A 66 -2.40 6.61 5.73
CA GLY A 66 -2.95 6.17 7.00
C GLY A 66 -4.29 6.80 7.34
N THR A 67 -4.83 6.37 8.47
CA THR A 67 -6.01 6.97 9.14
C THR A 67 -5.66 7.32 10.57
N LEU A 68 -6.33 8.36 11.11
CA LEU A 68 -6.28 8.70 12.53
C LEU A 68 -7.69 8.58 13.11
N ASP A 69 -7.81 8.01 14.29
CA ASP A 69 -9.08 8.01 15.01
C ASP A 69 -9.20 9.22 15.95
N VAL A 70 -10.37 9.40 16.55
CA VAL A 70 -10.68 10.50 17.50
C VAL A 70 -9.80 10.50 18.75
N ASN A 71 -9.17 9.38 19.08
CA ASN A 71 -8.27 9.21 20.21
C ASN A 71 -6.79 9.40 19.83
N GLY A 72 -6.52 9.65 18.54
CA GLY A 72 -5.18 9.83 17.99
C GLY A 72 -4.43 8.53 17.72
N TYR A 73 -5.13 7.39 17.60
CA TYR A 73 -4.51 6.14 17.15
C TYR A 73 -4.33 6.16 15.63
N LEU A 74 -3.10 5.84 15.22
CA LEU A 74 -2.69 5.76 13.82
C LEU A 74 -2.83 4.32 13.32
N VAL A 75 -3.41 4.17 12.13
CA VAL A 75 -3.31 2.96 11.32
C VAL A 75 -2.65 3.33 10.00
N ILE A 76 -1.51 2.71 9.68
CA ILE A 76 -0.83 2.84 8.38
C ILE A 76 -1.36 1.72 7.48
N HIS A 77 -1.86 2.11 6.31
CA HIS A 77 -2.43 1.19 5.34
C HIS A 77 -1.43 0.77 4.27
N ASP A 78 -0.62 1.73 3.76
CA ASP A 78 0.35 1.46 2.71
C ASP A 78 1.37 2.60 2.57
N ARG A 79 2.31 2.43 1.66
CA ARG A 79 3.13 3.52 1.13
C ARG A 79 2.37 4.30 0.05
N ALA A 80 2.49 5.63 0.06
CA ALA A 80 1.83 6.50 -0.92
C ALA A 80 2.19 6.17 -2.39
N LYS A 81 3.40 5.64 -2.62
CA LYS A 81 3.89 5.21 -3.94
C LYS A 81 3.41 3.82 -4.35
N ASP A 82 2.89 3.02 -3.43
CA ASP A 82 2.51 1.63 -3.66
C ASP A 82 0.99 1.43 -3.61
N ILE A 83 0.23 2.32 -2.92
CA ILE A 83 -1.24 2.29 -2.88
C ILE A 83 -1.82 2.32 -4.31
N ILE A 84 -2.80 1.48 -4.58
CA ILE A 84 -3.42 1.37 -5.91
C ILE A 84 -4.63 2.30 -5.98
N LYS A 85 -4.67 3.18 -6.97
CA LYS A 85 -5.73 4.18 -7.16
C LYS A 85 -6.70 3.72 -8.24
N SER A 86 -7.74 3.03 -7.84
CA SER A 86 -8.70 2.38 -8.74
C SER A 86 -10.05 3.08 -8.71
N GLY A 87 -10.41 3.80 -9.78
CA GLY A 87 -11.75 4.40 -9.92
C GLY A 87 -12.14 5.34 -8.78
N GLY A 88 -11.17 6.00 -8.13
CA GLY A 88 -11.40 6.88 -6.98
C GLY A 88 -11.31 6.19 -5.62
N GLU A 89 -11.16 4.87 -5.56
CA GLU A 89 -10.88 4.12 -4.34
C GLU A 89 -9.36 3.89 -4.18
N TRP A 90 -8.92 3.81 -2.94
CA TRP A 90 -7.55 3.45 -2.59
C TRP A 90 -7.52 2.01 -2.08
N ILE A 91 -6.74 1.15 -2.75
CA ILE A 91 -6.61 -0.26 -2.43
C ILE A 91 -5.22 -0.51 -1.86
N SER A 92 -5.15 -1.07 -0.64
CA SER A 92 -3.90 -1.37 0.03
C SER A 92 -3.23 -2.60 -0.59
N THR A 93 -1.98 -2.43 -1.04
CA THR A 93 -1.17 -3.55 -1.52
C THR A 93 -0.81 -4.49 -0.38
N VAL A 94 -0.59 -3.94 0.81
CA VAL A 94 -0.25 -4.72 2.02
C VAL A 94 -1.41 -5.63 2.43
N GLU A 95 -2.65 -5.13 2.37
CA GLU A 95 -3.84 -5.95 2.67
C GLU A 95 -3.99 -7.10 1.68
N LEU A 96 -3.86 -6.82 0.38
CA LEU A 96 -3.92 -7.86 -0.64
C LEU A 96 -2.81 -8.90 -0.46
N GLU A 97 -1.59 -8.49 -0.18
CA GLU A 97 -0.47 -9.39 0.08
C GLU A 97 -0.71 -10.29 1.29
N ASN A 98 -1.24 -9.73 2.39
CA ASN A 98 -1.56 -10.49 3.60
C ASN A 98 -2.64 -11.54 3.35
N ILE A 99 -3.68 -11.21 2.58
CA ILE A 99 -4.73 -12.15 2.18
C ILE A 99 -4.16 -13.30 1.36
N ALA A 100 -3.28 -13.02 0.40
CA ALA A 100 -2.63 -14.05 -0.39
C ALA A 100 -1.76 -14.97 0.46
N ILE A 101 -0.94 -14.41 1.35
CA ILE A 101 -0.02 -15.17 2.22
C ILE A 101 -0.79 -16.02 3.24
N ALA A 102 -2.03 -15.64 3.60
CA ALA A 102 -2.89 -16.47 4.43
C ALA A 102 -3.37 -17.75 3.72
N HIS A 103 -3.26 -17.84 2.38
CA HIS A 103 -3.59 -19.06 1.64
C HIS A 103 -2.47 -20.11 1.78
N PRO A 104 -2.79 -21.38 2.12
CA PRO A 104 -1.79 -22.41 2.44
C PRO A 104 -0.77 -22.70 1.34
N ALA A 105 -1.14 -22.51 0.07
CA ALA A 105 -0.27 -22.76 -1.09
C ALA A 105 0.65 -21.58 -1.43
N VAL A 106 0.48 -20.40 -0.80
CA VAL A 106 1.25 -19.18 -1.11
C VAL A 106 2.34 -18.97 -0.08
N ARG A 107 3.59 -18.90 -0.54
CA ARG A 107 4.77 -18.60 0.30
C ARG A 107 4.99 -17.11 0.47
N SER A 108 4.84 -16.35 -0.61
CA SER A 108 5.01 -14.90 -0.62
C SER A 108 4.25 -14.27 -1.78
N ALA A 109 3.84 -13.02 -1.60
CA ALA A 109 3.09 -12.29 -2.60
C ALA A 109 3.54 -10.82 -2.64
N ALA A 110 3.33 -10.17 -3.79
CA ALA A 110 3.48 -8.75 -3.96
C ALA A 110 2.36 -8.22 -4.85
N ALA A 111 1.63 -7.23 -4.37
CA ALA A 111 0.61 -6.54 -5.15
C ALA A 111 1.20 -5.26 -5.77
N ILE A 112 0.85 -5.00 -7.01
CA ILE A 112 1.24 -3.80 -7.75
C ILE A 112 0.03 -3.15 -8.43
N ALA A 113 0.12 -1.84 -8.65
CA ALA A 113 -0.77 -1.13 -9.54
C ALA A 113 -0.40 -1.47 -11.00
N ALA A 114 -1.35 -1.97 -11.77
CA ALA A 114 -1.25 -2.11 -13.21
C ALA A 114 -2.22 -1.15 -13.89
N ARG A 115 -1.81 -0.53 -15.00
CA ARG A 115 -2.66 0.38 -15.77
C ARG A 115 -3.87 -0.33 -16.34
N HIS A 116 -5.02 0.33 -16.20
CA HIS A 116 -6.29 -0.18 -16.69
C HIS A 116 -7.05 0.91 -17.47
N PRO A 117 -7.61 0.63 -18.67
CA PRO A 117 -8.19 1.64 -19.54
C PRO A 117 -9.41 2.36 -18.95
N ARG A 118 -10.13 1.72 -18.04
CA ARG A 118 -11.36 2.26 -17.43
C ARG A 118 -11.16 2.81 -16.01
N TRP A 119 -10.25 2.20 -15.22
CA TRP A 119 -10.15 2.45 -13.78
C TRP A 119 -8.87 3.17 -13.37
N ASP A 120 -8.05 3.61 -14.35
CA ASP A 120 -6.70 4.14 -14.20
C ASP A 120 -5.72 3.06 -13.73
N GLU A 121 -5.92 2.51 -12.55
CA GLU A 121 -5.13 1.41 -12.01
C GLU A 121 -6.03 0.27 -11.50
N ARG A 122 -5.51 -0.97 -11.61
CA ARG A 122 -6.11 -2.16 -11.00
C ARG A 122 -5.02 -3.01 -10.34
N PRO A 123 -5.40 -3.76 -9.27
CA PRO A 123 -4.45 -4.64 -8.62
C PRO A 123 -4.06 -5.82 -9.52
N VAL A 124 -2.76 -6.06 -9.60
CA VAL A 124 -2.18 -7.32 -10.10
C VAL A 124 -1.31 -7.90 -9.00
N LEU A 125 -1.49 -9.19 -8.74
CA LEU A 125 -0.79 -9.91 -7.69
C LEU A 125 0.25 -10.85 -8.29
N LEU A 126 1.49 -10.77 -7.81
CA LEU A 126 2.58 -11.68 -8.13
C LEU A 126 2.73 -12.63 -6.95
N CYS A 127 2.58 -13.94 -7.17
CA CYS A 127 2.63 -14.95 -6.13
C CYS A 127 3.78 -15.94 -6.35
N VAL A 128 4.38 -16.36 -5.25
CA VAL A 128 5.31 -17.49 -5.20
C VAL A 128 4.66 -18.59 -4.36
N CYS A 129 4.48 -19.76 -4.93
CA CYS A 129 3.92 -20.91 -4.21
C CYS A 129 4.92 -21.52 -3.21
N VAL A 130 4.40 -22.23 -2.22
CA VAL A 130 5.22 -23.12 -1.38
C VAL A 130 5.74 -24.29 -2.22
N GLU A 131 6.81 -24.92 -1.79
CA GLU A 131 7.35 -26.11 -2.49
C GLU A 131 6.32 -27.24 -2.50
N GLY A 132 5.99 -27.71 -3.72
CA GLY A 132 4.92 -28.72 -3.92
C GLY A 132 3.50 -28.19 -3.75
N GLY A 133 3.31 -26.90 -3.49
CA GLY A 133 1.99 -26.27 -3.45
C GLY A 133 1.54 -25.89 -4.86
N GLU A 134 0.32 -26.26 -5.18
CA GLU A 134 -0.36 -25.89 -6.43
C GLU A 134 -1.64 -25.13 -6.10
N VAL A 135 -1.85 -24.00 -6.75
CA VAL A 135 -3.09 -23.22 -6.72
C VAL A 135 -3.26 -22.56 -8.07
N GLU A 136 -4.46 -22.61 -8.62
CA GLU A 136 -4.77 -21.90 -9.85
C GLU A 136 -5.18 -20.44 -9.56
N GLU A 137 -5.05 -19.59 -10.58
CA GLU A 137 -5.46 -18.18 -10.50
C GLU A 137 -6.92 -18.05 -10.08
N ALA A 138 -7.81 -18.87 -10.65
CA ALA A 138 -9.23 -18.85 -10.36
C ALA A 138 -9.55 -19.17 -8.89
N ASP A 139 -8.83 -20.15 -8.30
CA ASP A 139 -9.04 -20.53 -6.90
C ASP A 139 -8.57 -19.44 -5.94
N LEU A 140 -7.43 -18.84 -6.22
CA LEU A 140 -6.92 -17.75 -5.40
C LEU A 140 -7.75 -16.47 -5.56
N LEU A 141 -8.32 -16.18 -6.74
CA LEU A 141 -9.29 -15.11 -6.93
C LEU A 141 -10.59 -15.37 -6.14
N ALA A 142 -11.06 -16.62 -6.10
CA ALA A 142 -12.22 -17.00 -5.28
C ALA A 142 -11.93 -16.83 -3.78
N TRP A 143 -10.72 -17.15 -3.32
CA TRP A 143 -10.28 -16.91 -1.95
C TRP A 143 -10.44 -15.43 -1.52
N TYR A 144 -10.08 -14.47 -2.39
CA TYR A 144 -10.23 -13.04 -2.09
C TYR A 144 -11.68 -12.60 -1.87
N GLN A 145 -12.67 -13.28 -2.45
CA GLN A 145 -14.09 -12.92 -2.30
C GLN A 145 -14.59 -13.00 -0.87
N GLU A 146 -13.92 -13.77 -0.01
CA GLU A 146 -14.27 -13.91 1.40
C GLU A 146 -13.74 -12.74 2.26
N TRP A 147 -12.76 -11.98 1.74
CA TRP A 147 -11.99 -11.01 2.53
C TRP A 147 -12.21 -9.56 2.12
N VAL A 148 -12.37 -9.28 0.85
CA VAL A 148 -12.47 -7.92 0.32
C VAL A 148 -13.66 -7.75 -0.61
N PRO A 149 -14.19 -6.49 -0.75
CA PRO A 149 -15.20 -6.17 -1.76
C PRO A 149 -14.71 -6.50 -3.17
N LYS A 150 -15.64 -6.79 -4.08
CA LYS A 150 -15.34 -7.13 -5.48
C LYS A 150 -14.47 -6.07 -6.18
N SER A 151 -14.63 -4.78 -5.84
CA SER A 151 -13.83 -3.68 -6.39
C SER A 151 -12.34 -3.75 -6.04
N GLN A 152 -11.97 -4.48 -4.98
CA GLN A 152 -10.61 -4.59 -4.49
C GLN A 152 -9.93 -5.91 -4.85
N ILE A 153 -10.68 -6.88 -5.37
CA ILE A 153 -10.10 -8.16 -5.83
C ILE A 153 -9.11 -7.88 -6.96
N PRO A 154 -7.92 -8.53 -6.97
CA PRO A 154 -6.98 -8.43 -8.08
C PRO A 154 -7.61 -8.83 -9.42
N ASP A 155 -7.29 -8.10 -10.48
CA ASP A 155 -7.77 -8.45 -11.83
C ASP A 155 -6.98 -9.62 -12.41
N ARG A 156 -5.73 -9.81 -11.98
CA ARG A 156 -4.86 -10.94 -12.36
C ARG A 156 -3.98 -11.38 -11.20
N ILE A 157 -3.72 -12.69 -11.19
CA ILE A 157 -2.71 -13.30 -10.32
C ILE A 157 -1.71 -14.04 -11.19
N ILE A 158 -0.43 -13.70 -11.03
CA ILE A 158 0.67 -14.27 -11.81
C ILE A 158 1.58 -15.04 -10.88
N PHE A 159 1.81 -16.30 -11.18
CA PHE A 159 2.75 -17.13 -10.42
C PHE A 159 4.15 -16.99 -11.01
N ILE A 160 5.11 -16.73 -10.12
CA ILE A 160 6.52 -16.53 -10.48
C ILE A 160 7.42 -17.35 -9.53
N ASP A 161 8.62 -17.67 -9.96
CA ASP A 161 9.56 -18.49 -9.18
C ASP A 161 10.06 -17.76 -7.94
N ALA A 162 10.32 -16.45 -8.04
CA ALA A 162 10.81 -15.63 -6.95
C ALA A 162 10.44 -14.16 -7.12
N LEU A 163 10.12 -13.48 -6.01
CA LEU A 163 9.98 -12.02 -6.00
C LEU A 163 11.35 -11.34 -6.05
N PRO A 164 11.53 -10.26 -6.84
CA PRO A 164 12.77 -9.49 -6.84
C PRO A 164 12.93 -8.76 -5.50
N VAL A 165 14.05 -8.99 -4.83
CA VAL A 165 14.34 -8.38 -3.53
C VAL A 165 15.63 -7.55 -3.58
N SER A 166 15.69 -6.53 -2.72
CA SER A 166 16.90 -5.74 -2.48
C SER A 166 17.91 -6.53 -1.63
N ALA A 167 19.12 -6.01 -1.49
CA ALA A 167 20.13 -6.57 -0.59
C ALA A 167 19.68 -6.63 0.88
N THR A 168 18.69 -5.84 1.26
CA THR A 168 18.08 -5.83 2.61
C THR A 168 16.83 -6.70 2.71
N GLY A 169 16.50 -7.50 1.70
CA GLY A 169 15.36 -8.41 1.69
C GLY A 169 14.00 -7.76 1.37
N LYS A 170 13.96 -6.46 1.03
CA LYS A 170 12.71 -5.79 0.66
C LYS A 170 12.33 -6.08 -0.78
N VAL A 171 11.06 -6.42 -1.03
CA VAL A 171 10.53 -6.60 -2.38
C VAL A 171 10.66 -5.32 -3.20
N LEU A 172 11.19 -5.46 -4.41
CA LEU A 172 11.40 -4.36 -5.36
C LEU A 172 10.17 -4.20 -6.26
N LYS A 173 9.07 -3.65 -5.70
CA LYS A 173 7.81 -3.43 -6.43
C LYS A 173 7.97 -2.58 -7.69
N ASN A 174 8.96 -1.68 -7.74
CA ASN A 174 9.26 -0.91 -8.96
C ASN A 174 9.62 -1.83 -10.13
N ARG A 175 10.45 -2.87 -9.93
CA ARG A 175 10.77 -3.84 -11.00
C ARG A 175 9.54 -4.60 -11.46
N LEU A 176 8.68 -5.01 -10.52
CA LEU A 176 7.43 -5.69 -10.86
C LEU A 176 6.50 -4.78 -11.67
N ARG A 177 6.41 -3.48 -11.33
CA ARG A 177 5.64 -2.51 -12.12
C ARG A 177 6.23 -2.27 -13.50
N ASP A 178 7.55 -2.23 -13.63
CA ASP A 178 8.23 -2.08 -14.95
C ASP A 178 7.91 -3.26 -15.87
N GLU A 179 7.81 -4.48 -15.32
CA GLU A 179 7.57 -5.71 -16.08
C GLU A 179 6.07 -5.98 -16.33
N TYR A 180 5.23 -5.86 -15.30
CA TYR A 180 3.83 -6.27 -15.31
C TYR A 180 2.83 -5.12 -15.31
N GLY A 181 3.26 -3.88 -15.10
CA GLY A 181 2.36 -2.73 -14.94
C GLY A 181 1.52 -2.36 -16.17
N GLN A 182 1.75 -3.00 -17.32
CA GLN A 182 0.98 -2.80 -18.57
C GLN A 182 0.18 -4.04 -18.98
N ILE A 183 0.13 -5.09 -18.16
CA ILE A 183 -0.42 -6.38 -18.56
C ILE A 183 -1.91 -6.27 -18.90
N LEU A 184 -2.68 -5.50 -18.13
CA LEU A 184 -4.12 -5.34 -18.34
C LEU A 184 -4.48 -4.50 -19.58
N MET A 185 -3.53 -3.71 -20.11
CA MET A 185 -3.71 -2.94 -21.34
C MET A 185 -3.59 -3.81 -22.60
N ARG A 186 -3.07 -5.04 -22.50
CA ARG A 186 -2.81 -5.94 -23.63
C ARG A 186 -3.93 -6.95 -23.86
N GLU A 187 -4.79 -7.15 -22.90
CA GLU A 187 -5.86 -8.18 -22.92
C GLU A 187 -7.13 -7.74 -23.65
N GLU A 188 -7.28 -6.46 -23.96
CA GLU A 188 -8.42 -5.93 -24.74
C GLU A 188 -8.24 -5.94 -26.28
N ARG A 189 -7.27 -6.73 -26.81
CA ARG A 189 -7.06 -6.83 -28.26
C ARG A 189 -7.53 -8.19 -28.82
#